data_9b33ca018cb96b9e1cb6db09603a63c3
#
_entry.id   9b33ca018cb96b9e1cb6db09603a63c3
#
_cell.length_a   1.000
_cell.length_b   1.000
_cell.length_c   1.000
_cell.angle_alpha   90.00
_cell.angle_beta   90.00
_cell.angle_gamma   90.00
#
_symmetry.space_group_name_H-M   'P 1'
#
loop_
_entity.id
_entity.type
_entity.pdbx_description
1 polymer ?
#
loop_
_entity_poly.entity_id
_entity_poly.type
_entity_poly.pdbx_seq_one_letter_code
_entity_poly.pdbx_strand_id
1 'polypeptide(L)'
;MPKPANRRHATSARHAAPRARWRRVLTGLLVVVLLILGAGSVTAFVAYQKLNGNINHLDVSKFIGPAKDRPQKVAEDPKAENILVMGSDKRSGKNAANVAGARSDTTIVLHLAADRKSATLVSIPRDSMVPIPSCTKQNGDVLPAQTIAMFNSAFSEAGPACTIKTVEKLTKIRIDHYIVVDFSGFKNMIDALGGVKVCIPHAVNDPQSHLDLAAGTHTVKGEQALAYVRTRHGLGNGSDLERIDRQQAFISSMVKKVKSTGVLLRPDKLYSFLSAATSSLTTDFGSLKSMASLAQDVKGLPTKDVTFLTIPNEPWTQDPNRVQLKKSAGPVWRSLRFDQPLPGEGPAPTATASATPSGPPLVTPPEKVSVQVLNGSGVKGAASKLAEQLSAVGFNVVGVGDASHTGYTTTTVLHDPAYDESGRTLGAAIPGSTVTADASLGSTLQVIVGTDDPTAVAVKVTGSTSSPEPTETLQTRHASDSICS
;
A
#
# COMPACT_ATOMS: atom_id res chain seq x y z
N MET A 1 86.17 60.47 47.88
CA MET A 1 85.37 59.33 48.32
C MET A 1 84.00 59.48 47.77
N PRO A 2 83.53 58.62 46.81
CA PRO A 2 82.22 58.72 46.25
C PRO A 2 81.22 57.80 47.00
N LYS A 3 80.02 58.29 47.20
CA LYS A 3 78.86 57.56 47.77
C LYS A 3 78.27 56.52 46.82
N PRO A 4 77.80 55.37 47.33
CA PRO A 4 77.18 54.36 46.48
C PRO A 4 75.78 54.72 46.12
N ALA A 5 75.43 54.40 44.84
CA ALA A 5 74.11 54.60 44.23
C ALA A 5 73.10 53.55 44.72
N ASN A 6 71.97 54.04 45.19
CA ASN A 6 70.86 53.28 45.66
C ASN A 6 70.01 52.71 44.47
N ARG A 7 70.07 51.38 44.20
CA ARG A 7 69.25 50.71 43.19
C ARG A 7 67.85 50.47 43.77
N ARG A 8 66.87 51.20 43.24
CA ARG A 8 65.49 50.92 43.49
C ARG A 8 65.10 49.66 42.71
N HIS A 9 64.68 48.61 43.38
CA HIS A 9 64.04 47.45 42.77
C HIS A 9 62.61 47.85 42.35
N ALA A 10 62.34 47.87 41.03
CA ALA A 10 61.00 47.96 40.48
C ALA A 10 60.31 46.61 40.58
N THR A 11 59.38 46.51 41.56
CA THR A 11 58.48 45.37 41.65
C THR A 11 57.47 45.43 40.51
N SER A 12 57.67 44.60 39.49
CA SER A 12 56.70 44.41 38.43
C SER A 12 55.46 43.68 38.97
N ALA A 13 54.37 44.39 39.16
CA ALA A 13 53.07 43.81 39.44
C ALA A 13 52.63 42.98 38.19
N ARG A 14 52.76 41.68 38.27
CA ARG A 14 52.16 40.77 37.27
C ARG A 14 50.64 40.86 37.39
N HIS A 15 50.00 41.54 36.44
CA HIS A 15 48.54 41.45 36.24
C HIS A 15 48.15 39.99 35.96
N ALA A 16 47.65 39.30 36.99
CA ALA A 16 47.10 37.98 36.88
C ALA A 16 45.90 38.04 35.89
N ALA A 17 46.06 37.43 34.73
CA ALA A 17 45.14 37.47 33.61
C ALA A 17 43.73 37.06 34.00
N PRO A 18 42.69 37.59 33.32
CA PRO A 18 41.26 37.32 33.59
C PRO A 18 40.81 35.91 33.17
N ARG A 19 41.76 35.00 32.90
CA ARG A 19 41.52 33.62 32.42
C ARG A 19 40.71 32.74 33.40
N ALA A 20 40.81 33.00 34.69
CA ALA A 20 40.08 32.21 35.71
C ALA A 20 38.56 32.53 35.77
N ARG A 21 38.18 33.79 35.52
CA ARG A 21 36.75 34.18 35.47
C ARG A 21 36.07 33.61 34.22
N TRP A 22 36.72 33.65 33.04
CA TRP A 22 36.20 33.09 31.80
C TRP A 22 36.00 31.57 31.89
N ARG A 23 36.92 30.84 32.50
CA ARG A 23 36.77 29.41 32.73
C ARG A 23 35.55 29.09 33.62
N ARG A 24 35.29 29.85 34.66
CA ARG A 24 34.11 29.67 35.54
C ARG A 24 32.81 29.98 34.78
N VAL A 25 32.79 31.02 33.95
CA VAL A 25 31.64 31.36 33.11
C VAL A 25 31.38 30.25 32.07
N LEU A 26 32.41 29.77 31.37
CA LEU A 26 32.31 28.67 30.42
C LEU A 26 31.84 27.36 31.08
N THR A 27 32.37 27.04 32.27
CA THR A 27 31.93 25.85 33.02
C THR A 27 30.48 25.99 33.48
N GLY A 28 30.06 27.16 33.94
CA GLY A 28 28.66 27.45 34.30
C GLY A 28 27.72 27.32 33.09
N LEU A 29 28.13 27.85 31.94
CA LEU A 29 27.37 27.76 30.70
C LEU A 29 27.25 26.29 30.20
N LEU A 30 28.34 25.51 30.30
CA LEU A 30 28.36 24.09 29.98
C LEU A 30 27.39 23.30 30.88
N VAL A 31 27.40 23.57 32.20
CA VAL A 31 26.49 22.94 33.16
C VAL A 31 25.03 23.26 32.83
N VAL A 32 24.73 24.53 32.53
CA VAL A 32 23.37 24.94 32.12
C VAL A 32 22.94 24.24 30.84
N VAL A 33 23.81 24.15 29.82
CA VAL A 33 23.53 23.41 28.58
C VAL A 33 23.30 21.94 28.87
N LEU A 34 24.12 21.30 29.72
CA LEU A 34 23.93 19.90 30.10
C LEU A 34 22.61 19.67 30.85
N LEU A 35 22.22 20.59 31.73
CA LEU A 35 20.95 20.53 32.46
C LEU A 35 19.74 20.69 31.48
N ILE A 36 19.84 21.61 30.52
CA ILE A 36 18.79 21.78 29.48
C ILE A 36 18.70 20.53 28.63
N LEU A 37 19.84 19.97 28.18
CA LEU A 37 19.87 18.73 27.39
C LEU A 37 19.35 17.54 28.21
N GLY A 38 19.71 17.44 29.47
CA GLY A 38 19.22 16.41 30.39
C GLY A 38 17.71 16.51 30.61
N ALA A 39 17.20 17.70 30.93
CA ALA A 39 15.76 17.93 31.08
C ALA A 39 15.00 17.68 29.78
N GLY A 40 15.55 18.13 28.63
CA GLY A 40 14.98 17.86 27.30
C GLY A 40 14.92 16.37 26.98
N SER A 41 15.98 15.62 27.31
CA SER A 41 16.03 14.17 27.09
C SER A 41 15.01 13.41 27.93
N VAL A 42 14.87 13.78 29.22
CA VAL A 42 13.85 13.20 30.12
C VAL A 42 12.45 13.49 29.62
N THR A 43 12.18 14.74 29.22
CA THR A 43 10.88 15.13 28.69
C THR A 43 10.54 14.37 27.40
N ALA A 44 11.50 14.25 26.50
CA ALA A 44 11.34 13.48 25.25
C ALA A 44 11.10 11.99 25.53
N PHE A 45 11.82 11.41 26.49
CA PHE A 45 11.63 10.02 26.91
C PHE A 45 10.24 9.77 27.51
N VAL A 46 9.78 10.64 28.40
CA VAL A 46 8.43 10.54 29.00
C VAL A 46 7.35 10.68 27.93
N ALA A 47 7.51 11.63 27.00
CA ALA A 47 6.60 11.80 25.87
C ALA A 47 6.56 10.55 24.98
N TYR A 48 7.73 9.98 24.65
CA TYR A 48 7.82 8.73 23.89
C TYR A 48 7.10 7.57 24.59
N GLN A 49 7.35 7.36 25.89
CA GLN A 49 6.70 6.30 26.67
C GLN A 49 5.17 6.46 26.69
N LYS A 50 4.70 7.69 26.86
CA LYS A 50 3.26 7.97 26.85
C LYS A 50 2.63 7.69 25.48
N LEU A 51 3.25 8.15 24.38
CA LEU A 51 2.78 7.89 23.03
C LEU A 51 2.82 6.41 22.69
N ASN A 52 3.87 5.71 23.06
CA ASN A 52 4.01 4.27 22.84
C ASN A 52 2.97 3.47 23.64
N GLY A 53 2.69 3.87 24.88
CA GLY A 53 1.65 3.24 25.72
C GLY A 53 0.22 3.53 25.28
N ASN A 54 -0.01 4.52 24.42
CA ASN A 54 -1.34 4.83 23.89
C ASN A 54 -1.76 3.87 22.76
N ILE A 55 -0.80 3.23 22.09
CA ILE A 55 -1.10 2.37 20.91
C ILE A 55 -1.91 1.14 21.36
N ASN A 56 -3.09 0.97 20.77
CA ASN A 56 -3.87 -0.24 20.94
C ASN A 56 -3.30 -1.33 20.03
N HIS A 57 -2.38 -2.12 20.59
CA HIS A 57 -1.79 -3.24 19.89
C HIS A 57 -2.74 -4.45 19.93
N LEU A 58 -3.13 -4.95 18.76
CA LEU A 58 -3.90 -6.17 18.63
C LEU A 58 -3.14 -7.13 17.70
N ASP A 59 -2.55 -8.16 18.28
CA ASP A 59 -1.90 -9.22 17.53
C ASP A 59 -2.95 -10.14 16.88
N VAL A 60 -3.08 -10.07 15.57
CA VAL A 60 -3.98 -10.91 14.78
C VAL A 60 -3.28 -12.13 14.19
N SER A 61 -1.99 -12.33 14.41
CA SER A 61 -1.16 -13.38 13.79
C SER A 61 -1.75 -14.78 13.98
N LYS A 62 -2.32 -15.06 15.16
CA LYS A 62 -2.97 -16.33 15.49
C LYS A 62 -4.26 -16.60 14.69
N PHE A 63 -4.89 -15.57 14.14
CA PHE A 63 -6.19 -15.65 13.48
C PHE A 63 -6.10 -15.57 11.95
N ILE A 64 -4.99 -15.04 11.41
CA ILE A 64 -4.79 -14.91 9.96
C ILE A 64 -4.18 -16.16 9.33
N GLY A 65 -3.72 -17.11 10.13
CA GLY A 65 -3.09 -18.35 9.69
C GLY A 65 -1.56 -18.26 9.60
N PRO A 66 -0.90 -19.42 9.45
CA PRO A 66 0.55 -19.49 9.40
C PRO A 66 1.11 -18.81 8.16
N ALA A 67 2.31 -18.23 8.26
CA ALA A 67 2.94 -17.47 7.18
C ALA A 67 3.07 -18.24 5.85
N LYS A 68 3.24 -19.56 5.93
CA LYS A 68 3.36 -20.44 4.75
C LYS A 68 2.07 -20.56 3.91
N ASP A 69 0.90 -20.34 4.54
CA ASP A 69 -0.41 -20.48 3.90
C ASP A 69 -0.95 -19.13 3.40
N ARG A 70 -0.25 -18.05 3.71
CA ARG A 70 -0.56 -16.69 3.24
C ARG A 70 0.16 -16.42 1.92
N PRO A 71 -0.31 -15.47 1.10
CA PRO A 71 0.41 -15.05 -0.10
C PRO A 71 1.88 -14.75 0.21
N GLN A 72 2.78 -15.25 -0.61
CA GLN A 72 4.20 -14.93 -0.49
C GLN A 72 4.48 -13.58 -1.12
N LYS A 73 5.40 -12.80 -0.54
CA LYS A 73 5.92 -11.62 -1.22
C LYS A 73 6.70 -12.07 -2.45
N VAL A 74 6.55 -11.35 -3.55
CA VAL A 74 7.33 -11.63 -4.76
C VAL A 74 8.78 -11.27 -4.48
N ALA A 75 9.69 -12.18 -4.85
CA ALA A 75 11.09 -12.15 -4.41
C ALA A 75 11.91 -10.96 -4.94
N GLU A 76 11.43 -10.24 -5.95
CA GLU A 76 12.21 -9.18 -6.60
C GLU A 76 12.39 -7.93 -5.74
N ASP A 77 11.41 -7.57 -4.91
CA ASP A 77 11.62 -6.54 -3.89
C ASP A 77 10.80 -6.76 -2.60
N PRO A 78 11.41 -7.38 -1.57
CA PRO A 78 10.76 -7.60 -0.29
C PRO A 78 10.48 -6.31 0.50
N LYS A 79 10.92 -5.15 0.01
CA LYS A 79 10.76 -3.86 0.69
C LYS A 79 9.41 -3.20 0.43
N ALA A 80 8.68 -3.58 -0.63
CA ALA A 80 7.32 -3.10 -0.82
C ALA A 80 6.45 -3.46 0.40
N GLU A 81 5.60 -2.54 0.86
CA GLU A 81 4.74 -2.74 2.02
C GLU A 81 3.27 -2.54 1.67
N ASN A 82 2.44 -3.49 2.11
CA ASN A 82 1.00 -3.45 1.93
C ASN A 82 0.32 -3.30 3.28
N ILE A 83 -0.38 -2.20 3.50
CA ILE A 83 -1.02 -1.86 4.75
C ILE A 83 -2.52 -1.80 4.54
N LEU A 84 -3.28 -2.58 5.31
CA LEU A 84 -4.72 -2.55 5.25
C LEU A 84 -5.28 -1.51 6.22
N VAL A 85 -5.85 -0.44 5.68
CA VAL A 85 -6.47 0.63 6.47
C VAL A 85 -7.99 0.42 6.49
N MET A 86 -8.56 0.35 7.69
CA MET A 86 -9.97 0.11 7.91
C MET A 86 -10.58 1.21 8.79
N GLY A 87 -11.68 1.81 8.35
CA GLY A 87 -12.45 2.77 9.14
C GLY A 87 -13.59 2.06 9.86
N SER A 88 -13.61 2.09 11.19
CA SER A 88 -14.64 1.42 12.01
C SER A 88 -15.61 2.43 12.63
N ASP A 89 -16.92 2.08 12.62
CA ASP A 89 -17.97 2.87 13.28
C ASP A 89 -18.05 2.64 14.80
N LYS A 90 -17.15 1.83 15.36
CA LYS A 90 -17.10 1.58 16.80
C LYS A 90 -16.70 2.85 17.54
N ARG A 91 -17.46 3.16 18.61
CA ARG A 91 -17.08 4.23 19.55
C ARG A 91 -15.95 3.73 20.45
N SER A 92 -14.87 4.51 20.55
CA SER A 92 -13.70 4.15 21.34
C SER A 92 -13.99 4.01 22.83
N GLY A 93 -13.34 3.05 23.45
CA GLY A 93 -13.20 2.85 24.88
C GLY A 93 -12.16 1.76 25.12
N LYS A 94 -11.60 1.66 26.32
CA LYS A 94 -10.54 0.71 26.74
C LYS A 94 -10.82 -0.78 26.43
N ASN A 95 -11.99 -1.10 25.87
CA ASN A 95 -12.42 -2.43 25.45
C ASN A 95 -12.44 -2.58 23.90
N ALA A 96 -11.56 -1.93 23.19
CA ALA A 96 -11.40 -2.06 21.72
C ALA A 96 -11.11 -3.51 21.24
N ALA A 97 -10.80 -4.42 22.17
CA ALA A 97 -10.63 -5.84 21.89
C ALA A 97 -11.89 -6.54 21.35
N ASN A 98 -13.10 -6.03 21.65
CA ASN A 98 -14.36 -6.59 21.16
C ASN A 98 -14.84 -5.84 19.92
N VAL A 99 -14.30 -6.17 18.74
CA VAL A 99 -14.66 -5.57 17.45
C VAL A 99 -15.90 -6.21 16.83
N ALA A 100 -16.45 -7.24 17.45
CA ALA A 100 -17.66 -7.92 16.98
C ALA A 100 -18.86 -6.96 16.93
N GLY A 101 -19.52 -6.88 15.76
CA GLY A 101 -20.67 -6.01 15.52
C GLY A 101 -20.36 -4.60 15.03
N ALA A 102 -19.08 -4.16 15.03
CA ALA A 102 -18.69 -2.93 14.37
C ALA A 102 -18.62 -3.13 12.84
N ARG A 103 -18.95 -2.09 12.08
CA ARG A 103 -18.84 -2.13 10.62
C ARG A 103 -17.60 -1.36 10.17
N SER A 104 -16.94 -1.87 9.15
CA SER A 104 -15.91 -1.11 8.44
C SER A 104 -16.55 -0.44 7.23
N ASP A 105 -16.79 0.84 7.31
CA ASP A 105 -17.39 1.59 6.21
C ASP A 105 -16.36 2.00 5.14
N THR A 106 -15.08 1.84 5.44
CA THR A 106 -13.96 2.19 4.56
C THR A 106 -12.89 1.12 4.69
N THR A 107 -12.49 0.53 3.57
CA THR A 107 -11.34 -0.40 3.52
C THR A 107 -10.44 -0.01 2.35
N ILE A 108 -9.19 0.26 2.65
CA ILE A 108 -8.18 0.71 1.69
C ILE A 108 -6.94 -0.17 1.82
N VAL A 109 -6.46 -0.70 0.71
CA VAL A 109 -5.13 -1.29 0.60
C VAL A 109 -4.17 -0.18 0.22
N LEU A 110 -3.31 0.21 1.14
CA LEU A 110 -2.19 1.11 0.88
C LEU A 110 -0.98 0.26 0.48
N HIS A 111 -0.55 0.41 -0.75
CA HIS A 111 0.69 -0.15 -1.27
C HIS A 111 1.76 0.95 -1.29
N LEU A 112 2.86 0.72 -0.63
CA LEU A 112 4.03 1.59 -0.63
C LEU A 112 5.12 0.90 -1.46
N ALA A 113 5.51 1.53 -2.56
CA ALA A 113 6.52 0.98 -3.47
C ALA A 113 7.86 0.74 -2.77
N ALA A 114 8.59 -0.28 -3.19
CA ALA A 114 9.86 -0.68 -2.60
C ALA A 114 10.92 0.43 -2.63
N ASP A 115 10.91 1.23 -3.68
CA ASP A 115 11.82 2.37 -3.85
C ASP A 115 11.42 3.60 -3.03
N ARG A 116 10.27 3.55 -2.33
CA ARG A 116 9.71 4.65 -1.53
C ARG A 116 9.45 5.94 -2.32
N LYS A 117 9.20 5.85 -3.64
CA LYS A 117 8.91 7.01 -4.48
C LYS A 117 7.43 7.18 -4.81
N SER A 118 6.64 6.14 -4.68
CA SER A 118 5.20 6.17 -4.93
C SER A 118 4.39 5.41 -3.90
N ALA A 119 3.11 5.74 -3.80
CA ALA A 119 2.14 5.01 -3.01
C ALA A 119 0.80 4.94 -3.74
N THR A 120 0.18 3.77 -3.70
CA THR A 120 -1.14 3.53 -4.30
C THR A 120 -2.14 3.14 -3.22
N LEU A 121 -3.27 3.84 -3.17
CA LEU A 121 -4.36 3.58 -2.23
C LEU A 121 -5.56 3.04 -3.00
N VAL A 122 -5.85 1.75 -2.84
CA VAL A 122 -6.96 1.07 -3.51
C VAL A 122 -8.11 0.88 -2.54
N SER A 123 -9.21 1.57 -2.78
CA SER A 123 -10.45 1.44 -2.01
C SER A 123 -11.24 0.22 -2.48
N ILE A 124 -11.68 -0.61 -1.53
CA ILE A 124 -12.57 -1.75 -1.77
C ILE A 124 -13.97 -1.36 -1.29
N PRO A 125 -14.99 -1.31 -2.19
CA PRO A 125 -16.35 -1.01 -1.77
C PRO A 125 -16.85 -2.03 -0.75
N ARG A 126 -17.43 -1.55 0.35
CA ARG A 126 -17.88 -2.39 1.47
C ARG A 126 -18.99 -3.39 1.07
N ASP A 127 -19.77 -3.02 0.06
CA ASP A 127 -20.90 -3.78 -0.47
C ASP A 127 -20.48 -4.73 -1.62
N SER A 128 -19.17 -4.94 -1.82
CA SER A 128 -18.64 -5.89 -2.81
C SER A 128 -19.00 -7.32 -2.43
N MET A 129 -19.57 -8.07 -3.36
CA MET A 129 -19.89 -9.49 -3.22
C MET A 129 -18.66 -10.33 -3.54
N VAL A 130 -18.08 -10.96 -2.53
CA VAL A 130 -16.80 -11.68 -2.61
C VAL A 130 -16.81 -12.98 -1.81
N PRO A 131 -15.94 -13.96 -2.13
CA PRO A 131 -15.76 -15.14 -1.30
C PRO A 131 -15.03 -14.78 0.01
N ILE A 132 -15.62 -15.12 1.16
CA ILE A 132 -15.01 -14.95 2.49
C ILE A 132 -14.44 -16.31 2.92
N PRO A 133 -13.17 -16.40 3.32
CA PRO A 133 -12.59 -17.63 3.85
C PRO A 133 -13.15 -17.96 5.23
N SER A 134 -12.92 -19.20 5.69
CA SER A 134 -13.18 -19.53 7.10
C SER A 134 -12.33 -18.63 8.01
N CYS A 135 -12.98 -18.08 9.04
CA CYS A 135 -12.38 -17.10 9.94
C CYS A 135 -12.57 -17.53 11.39
N THR A 136 -11.57 -17.31 12.22
CA THR A 136 -11.64 -17.54 13.66
C THR A 136 -11.85 -16.21 14.38
N LYS A 137 -12.90 -16.12 15.19
CA LYS A 137 -13.17 -14.97 16.06
C LYS A 137 -12.17 -14.91 17.22
N GLN A 138 -12.10 -13.75 17.87
CA GLN A 138 -11.23 -13.57 19.05
C GLN A 138 -11.59 -14.49 20.22
N ASN A 139 -12.87 -14.89 20.35
CA ASN A 139 -13.35 -15.82 21.36
C ASN A 139 -13.10 -17.31 21.03
N GLY A 140 -12.49 -17.59 19.86
CA GLY A 140 -12.17 -18.93 19.38
C GLY A 140 -13.24 -19.54 18.47
N ASP A 141 -14.41 -18.95 18.32
CA ASP A 141 -15.46 -19.45 17.41
C ASP A 141 -14.97 -19.42 15.96
N VAL A 142 -15.28 -20.44 15.21
CA VAL A 142 -14.93 -20.54 13.79
C VAL A 142 -16.16 -20.24 12.94
N LEU A 143 -16.06 -19.23 12.09
CA LEU A 143 -17.03 -18.96 11.04
C LEU A 143 -16.68 -19.79 9.80
N PRO A 144 -17.64 -20.50 9.20
CA PRO A 144 -17.41 -21.24 7.98
C PRO A 144 -17.09 -20.31 6.81
N ALA A 145 -16.42 -20.84 5.79
CA ALA A 145 -16.21 -20.10 4.55
C ALA A 145 -17.53 -19.84 3.85
N GLN A 146 -17.67 -18.64 3.26
CA GLN A 146 -18.82 -18.24 2.47
C GLN A 146 -18.38 -18.10 1.01
N THR A 147 -19.10 -18.76 0.10
CA THR A 147 -18.77 -18.73 -1.33
C THR A 147 -18.95 -17.34 -1.90
N ILE A 148 -19.99 -16.63 -1.48
CA ILE A 148 -20.27 -15.24 -1.82
C ILE A 148 -20.97 -14.55 -0.65
N ALA A 149 -20.41 -13.44 -0.20
CA ALA A 149 -20.97 -12.62 0.86
C ALA A 149 -20.52 -11.17 0.69
N MET A 150 -21.18 -10.28 1.39
CA MET A 150 -20.79 -8.86 1.40
C MET A 150 -19.42 -8.69 2.07
N PHE A 151 -18.48 -8.02 1.44
CA PHE A 151 -17.09 -7.83 1.93
C PHE A 151 -17.06 -7.31 3.38
N ASN A 152 -17.94 -6.37 3.71
CA ASN A 152 -18.01 -5.80 5.05
C ASN A 152 -18.37 -6.81 6.15
N SER A 153 -19.03 -7.93 5.82
CA SER A 153 -19.36 -8.96 6.81
C SER A 153 -18.11 -9.61 7.40
N ALA A 154 -17.00 -9.68 6.65
CA ALA A 154 -15.73 -10.17 7.18
C ALA A 154 -15.26 -9.37 8.41
N PHE A 155 -15.40 -8.04 8.37
CA PHE A 155 -15.06 -7.19 9.52
C PHE A 155 -16.08 -7.28 10.63
N SER A 156 -17.39 -7.20 10.32
CA SER A 156 -18.44 -7.17 11.34
C SER A 156 -18.59 -8.47 12.09
N GLU A 157 -18.29 -9.61 11.47
CA GLU A 157 -18.45 -10.93 12.07
C GLU A 157 -17.21 -11.42 12.82
N ALA A 158 -15.99 -11.13 12.29
CA ALA A 158 -14.75 -11.63 12.88
C ALA A 158 -13.60 -10.59 12.93
N GLY A 159 -13.87 -9.33 12.61
CA GLY A 159 -12.94 -8.23 12.79
C GLY A 159 -11.78 -8.19 11.80
N PRO A 160 -10.67 -7.48 12.16
CA PRO A 160 -9.57 -7.19 11.25
C PRO A 160 -8.92 -8.44 10.65
N ALA A 161 -8.76 -9.51 11.44
CA ALA A 161 -8.12 -10.75 10.98
C ALA A 161 -8.86 -11.39 9.81
N CYS A 162 -10.18 -11.44 9.86
CA CYS A 162 -10.99 -11.99 8.77
C CYS A 162 -10.95 -11.11 7.54
N THR A 163 -10.94 -9.79 7.72
CA THR A 163 -10.80 -8.84 6.62
C THR A 163 -9.45 -9.01 5.92
N ILE A 164 -8.36 -9.16 6.67
CA ILE A 164 -7.02 -9.45 6.12
C ILE A 164 -7.06 -10.74 5.29
N LYS A 165 -7.56 -11.85 5.86
CA LYS A 165 -7.68 -13.13 5.14
C LYS A 165 -8.51 -13.00 3.86
N THR A 166 -9.60 -12.23 3.90
CA THR A 166 -10.47 -12.00 2.75
C THR A 166 -9.74 -11.21 1.65
N VAL A 167 -9.05 -10.13 2.02
CA VAL A 167 -8.27 -9.33 1.09
C VAL A 167 -7.13 -10.16 0.48
N GLU A 168 -6.37 -10.90 1.29
CA GLU A 168 -5.29 -11.76 0.80
C GLU A 168 -5.80 -12.86 -0.16
N LYS A 169 -6.95 -13.48 0.16
CA LYS A 169 -7.57 -14.47 -0.72
C LYS A 169 -8.00 -13.86 -2.05
N LEU A 170 -8.58 -12.65 -2.00
CA LEU A 170 -9.12 -11.94 -3.16
C LEU A 170 -8.02 -11.43 -4.09
N THR A 171 -6.98 -10.82 -3.51
CA THR A 171 -5.97 -10.05 -4.25
C THR A 171 -4.67 -10.82 -4.51
N LYS A 172 -4.43 -11.87 -3.73
CA LYS A 172 -3.14 -12.58 -3.66
C LYS A 172 -1.98 -11.68 -3.20
N ILE A 173 -2.29 -10.55 -2.58
CA ILE A 173 -1.33 -9.62 -1.99
C ILE A 173 -1.19 -9.94 -0.51
N ARG A 174 0.05 -10.11 -0.04
CA ARG A 174 0.31 -10.22 1.39
C ARG A 174 0.12 -8.88 2.08
N ILE A 175 -0.68 -8.87 3.12
CA ILE A 175 -0.84 -7.69 3.99
C ILE A 175 0.22 -7.75 5.09
N ASP A 176 1.09 -6.76 5.13
CA ASP A 176 2.19 -6.68 6.09
C ASP A 176 1.74 -6.13 7.43
N HIS A 177 0.96 -5.05 7.38
CA HIS A 177 0.43 -4.36 8.54
C HIS A 177 -1.04 -4.00 8.36
N TYR A 178 -1.72 -3.72 9.45
CA TYR A 178 -3.06 -3.16 9.40
C TYR A 178 -3.26 -2.02 10.38
N ILE A 179 -4.19 -1.15 10.06
CA ILE A 179 -4.60 -0.01 10.88
C ILE A 179 -6.13 0.04 10.88
N VAL A 180 -6.73 0.04 12.07
CA VAL A 180 -8.15 0.34 12.26
C VAL A 180 -8.26 1.71 12.89
N VAL A 181 -9.02 2.61 12.27
CA VAL A 181 -9.31 3.97 12.74
C VAL A 181 -10.76 4.02 13.18
N ASP A 182 -11.03 4.34 14.44
CA ASP A 182 -12.39 4.59 14.90
C ASP A 182 -12.83 6.06 14.70
N PHE A 183 -14.12 6.33 14.81
CA PHE A 183 -14.67 7.67 14.59
C PHE A 183 -14.14 8.74 15.56
N SER A 184 -13.91 8.37 16.81
CA SER A 184 -13.39 9.30 17.81
C SER A 184 -11.94 9.66 17.48
N GLY A 185 -11.16 8.67 17.09
CA GLY A 185 -9.81 8.87 16.65
C GLY A 185 -9.68 9.69 15.39
N PHE A 186 -10.52 9.42 14.41
CA PHE A 186 -10.58 10.24 13.21
C PHE A 186 -10.82 11.73 13.56
N LYS A 187 -11.83 12.04 14.38
CA LYS A 187 -12.12 13.40 14.82
C LYS A 187 -10.94 14.06 15.50
N ASN A 188 -10.34 13.36 16.47
CA ASN A 188 -9.22 13.89 17.24
C ASN A 188 -7.97 14.15 16.36
N MET A 189 -7.70 13.28 15.38
CA MET A 189 -6.62 13.51 14.42
C MET A 189 -6.85 14.75 13.57
N ILE A 190 -8.10 14.94 13.06
CA ILE A 190 -8.44 16.11 12.24
C ILE A 190 -8.37 17.39 13.06
N ASP A 191 -8.81 17.37 14.32
CA ASP A 191 -8.73 18.51 15.23
C ASP A 191 -7.28 18.88 15.54
N ALA A 192 -6.42 17.90 15.79
CA ALA A 192 -5.00 18.11 16.01
C ALA A 192 -4.28 18.72 14.79
N LEU A 193 -4.75 18.43 13.56
CA LEU A 193 -4.27 19.08 12.34
C LEU A 193 -4.80 20.53 12.18
N GLY A 194 -5.74 20.96 13.02
CA GLY A 194 -6.41 22.24 12.92
C GLY A 194 -7.49 22.28 11.82
N GLY A 195 -7.95 21.12 11.37
CA GLY A 195 -8.96 20.95 10.33
C GLY A 195 -8.37 20.68 8.94
N VAL A 196 -9.21 20.17 8.05
CA VAL A 196 -8.89 19.81 6.66
C VAL A 196 -9.78 20.58 5.70
N LYS A 197 -9.23 21.07 4.59
CA LYS A 197 -9.99 21.75 3.55
C LYS A 197 -10.78 20.77 2.71
N VAL A 198 -12.05 21.05 2.51
CA VAL A 198 -12.95 20.31 1.60
C VAL A 198 -13.63 21.28 0.65
N CYS A 199 -14.08 20.77 -0.50
CA CYS A 199 -14.87 21.52 -1.46
C CYS A 199 -16.30 20.99 -1.49
N ILE A 200 -17.26 21.89 -1.39
CA ILE A 200 -18.70 21.62 -1.45
C ILE A 200 -19.22 22.21 -2.75
N PRO A 201 -19.59 21.40 -3.76
CA PRO A 201 -19.98 21.89 -5.07
C PRO A 201 -21.31 22.67 -5.04
N HIS A 202 -22.24 22.26 -4.19
CA HIS A 202 -23.53 22.92 -3.94
C HIS A 202 -23.89 22.77 -2.45
N ALA A 203 -24.68 23.70 -1.92
CA ALA A 203 -25.08 23.68 -0.52
C ALA A 203 -25.68 22.31 -0.13
N VAL A 204 -25.26 21.79 1.00
CA VAL A 204 -25.71 20.50 1.52
C VAL A 204 -26.30 20.69 2.92
N ASN A 205 -27.49 20.10 3.12
CA ASN A 205 -28.09 19.89 4.43
C ASN A 205 -28.52 18.43 4.49
N ASP A 206 -27.74 17.60 5.22
CA ASP A 206 -28.01 16.19 5.41
C ASP A 206 -28.27 15.91 6.90
N PRO A 207 -29.54 15.79 7.32
CA PRO A 207 -29.89 15.51 8.71
C PRO A 207 -29.36 14.16 9.22
N GLN A 208 -29.12 13.18 8.32
CA GLN A 208 -28.66 11.83 8.73
C GLN A 208 -27.19 11.82 9.11
N SER A 209 -26.37 12.58 8.40
CA SER A 209 -24.94 12.75 8.72
C SER A 209 -24.67 13.95 9.61
N HIS A 210 -25.67 14.83 9.83
CA HIS A 210 -25.54 16.13 10.49
C HIS A 210 -24.58 17.08 9.78
N LEU A 211 -24.55 17.02 8.45
CA LEU A 211 -23.75 17.92 7.62
C LEU A 211 -24.59 19.07 7.11
N ASP A 212 -24.22 20.29 7.49
CA ASP A 212 -24.81 21.52 6.99
C ASP A 212 -23.69 22.48 6.55
N LEU A 213 -23.52 22.64 5.24
CA LEU A 213 -22.48 23.48 4.64
C LEU A 213 -22.97 24.15 3.38
N ALA A 214 -22.66 25.43 3.23
CA ALA A 214 -22.85 26.17 1.99
C ALA A 214 -21.90 25.66 0.88
N ALA A 215 -22.19 26.02 -0.38
CA ALA A 215 -21.27 25.81 -1.48
C ALA A 215 -19.93 26.52 -1.24
N GLY A 216 -18.82 25.95 -1.72
CA GLY A 216 -17.50 26.57 -1.63
C GLY A 216 -16.47 25.73 -0.85
N THR A 217 -15.35 26.37 -0.54
CA THR A 217 -14.25 25.72 0.20
C THR A 217 -14.39 25.97 1.70
N HIS A 218 -14.42 24.88 2.48
CA HIS A 218 -14.55 24.93 3.93
C HIS A 218 -13.36 24.23 4.61
N THR A 219 -13.03 24.66 5.84
CA THR A 219 -12.11 23.93 6.71
C THR A 219 -12.92 23.20 7.76
N VAL A 220 -13.11 21.91 7.57
CA VAL A 220 -13.92 21.06 8.46
C VAL A 220 -13.08 20.45 9.58
N LYS A 221 -13.68 20.27 10.76
CA LYS A 221 -13.06 19.70 11.97
C LYS A 221 -14.02 18.74 12.65
N GLY A 222 -13.50 17.91 13.56
CA GLY A 222 -14.25 17.06 14.46
C GLY A 222 -15.47 16.38 13.84
N GLU A 223 -16.64 16.65 14.39
CA GLU A 223 -17.93 16.10 13.91
C GLU A 223 -18.23 16.49 12.46
N GLN A 224 -17.92 17.72 12.06
CA GLN A 224 -18.19 18.18 10.70
C GLN A 224 -17.33 17.45 9.67
N ALA A 225 -16.06 17.13 10.00
CA ALA A 225 -15.21 16.31 9.15
C ALA A 225 -15.73 14.87 9.05
N LEU A 226 -16.18 14.31 10.17
CA LEU A 226 -16.78 12.97 10.19
C LEU A 226 -18.08 12.94 9.41
N ALA A 227 -18.93 13.94 9.56
CA ALA A 227 -20.17 14.10 8.80
C ALA A 227 -19.89 14.14 7.29
N TYR A 228 -18.90 14.91 6.85
CA TYR A 228 -18.51 15.03 5.43
C TYR A 228 -18.11 13.69 4.81
N VAL A 229 -17.29 12.88 5.48
CA VAL A 229 -16.83 11.60 4.94
C VAL A 229 -17.88 10.49 5.03
N ARG A 230 -18.99 10.72 5.76
CA ARG A 230 -20.09 9.76 5.96
C ARG A 230 -21.35 10.10 5.18
N THR A 231 -21.56 11.38 4.82
CA THR A 231 -22.78 11.81 4.13
C THR A 231 -23.02 11.01 2.85
N ARG A 232 -24.26 10.70 2.59
CA ARG A 232 -24.74 10.04 1.36
C ARG A 232 -25.80 10.86 0.64
N HIS A 233 -26.50 11.70 1.39
CA HIS A 233 -27.58 12.50 0.85
C HIS A 233 -27.11 13.96 0.70
N GLY A 234 -27.55 14.59 -0.37
CA GLY A 234 -27.22 16.00 -0.62
C GLY A 234 -25.85 16.28 -1.24
N LEU A 235 -24.98 15.28 -1.39
CA LEU A 235 -23.75 15.38 -2.16
C LEU A 235 -23.65 14.18 -3.11
N GLY A 236 -23.78 14.47 -4.41
CA GLY A 236 -23.78 13.45 -5.46
C GLY A 236 -25.10 12.67 -5.56
N ASN A 237 -25.06 11.47 -6.16
CA ASN A 237 -26.22 10.60 -6.43
C ASN A 237 -26.61 9.70 -5.24
N GLY A 238 -25.90 9.81 -4.10
CA GLY A 238 -26.14 9.02 -2.90
C GLY A 238 -25.51 7.62 -2.91
N SER A 239 -24.75 7.26 -3.94
CA SER A 239 -24.09 5.96 -4.03
C SER A 239 -22.93 5.83 -3.02
N ASP A 240 -22.61 4.57 -2.70
CA ASP A 240 -21.42 4.25 -1.89
C ASP A 240 -20.11 4.62 -2.61
N LEU A 241 -20.09 4.55 -3.94
CA LEU A 241 -18.92 4.86 -4.76
C LEU A 241 -18.56 6.34 -4.66
N GLU A 242 -19.51 7.26 -4.78
CA GLU A 242 -19.26 8.69 -4.61
C GLU A 242 -18.83 9.06 -3.19
N ARG A 243 -19.28 8.29 -2.18
CA ARG A 243 -18.76 8.45 -0.83
C ARG A 243 -17.28 8.06 -0.77
N ILE A 244 -16.86 6.99 -1.46
CA ILE A 244 -15.45 6.60 -1.56
C ILE A 244 -14.64 7.72 -2.22
N ASP A 245 -15.11 8.32 -3.31
CA ASP A 245 -14.42 9.41 -3.99
C ASP A 245 -14.24 10.64 -3.07
N ARG A 246 -15.27 10.98 -2.27
CA ARG A 246 -15.16 12.03 -1.24
C ARG A 246 -14.15 11.67 -0.15
N GLN A 247 -14.09 10.41 0.28
CA GLN A 247 -13.10 9.93 1.25
C GLN A 247 -11.68 10.03 0.68
N GLN A 248 -11.47 9.68 -0.57
CA GLN A 248 -10.18 9.83 -1.26
C GLN A 248 -9.78 11.32 -1.37
N ALA A 249 -10.71 12.19 -1.76
CA ALA A 249 -10.49 13.65 -1.80
C ALA A 249 -10.13 14.19 -0.40
N PHE A 250 -10.80 13.71 0.64
CA PHE A 250 -10.53 14.11 2.02
C PHE A 250 -9.13 13.64 2.47
N ILE A 251 -8.76 12.38 2.20
CA ILE A 251 -7.42 11.84 2.53
C ILE A 251 -6.34 12.62 1.76
N SER A 252 -6.56 12.92 0.48
CA SER A 252 -5.68 13.76 -0.32
C SER A 252 -5.46 15.13 0.34
N SER A 253 -6.55 15.79 0.77
CA SER A 253 -6.48 17.07 1.48
C SER A 253 -5.77 16.97 2.83
N MET A 254 -5.97 15.88 3.55
CA MET A 254 -5.27 15.61 4.81
C MET A 254 -3.75 15.44 4.57
N VAL A 255 -3.35 14.70 3.55
CA VAL A 255 -1.93 14.54 3.15
C VAL A 255 -1.32 15.92 2.82
N LYS A 256 -2.01 16.74 2.00
CA LYS A 256 -1.57 18.10 1.70
C LYS A 256 -1.42 18.93 2.98
N LYS A 257 -2.39 18.85 3.89
CA LYS A 257 -2.38 19.59 5.16
C LYS A 257 -1.18 19.21 6.02
N VAL A 258 -0.92 17.92 6.23
CA VAL A 258 0.23 17.42 7.01
C VAL A 258 1.53 17.95 6.41
N LYS A 259 1.67 17.93 5.08
CA LYS A 259 2.89 18.40 4.39
C LYS A 259 3.06 19.92 4.43
N SER A 260 1.97 20.69 4.32
CA SER A 260 2.03 22.15 4.10
C SER A 260 2.10 23.00 5.37
N THR A 261 1.61 22.50 6.51
CA THR A 261 1.36 23.37 7.69
C THR A 261 2.50 23.45 8.69
N GLY A 262 3.64 22.86 8.37
CA GLY A 262 4.74 22.83 9.35
C GLY A 262 4.38 22.10 10.66
N VAL A 263 3.31 21.27 10.68
CA VAL A 263 2.99 20.41 11.83
C VAL A 263 4.22 19.62 12.22
N LEU A 264 4.95 19.14 11.22
CA LEU A 264 6.20 18.40 11.40
C LEU A 264 7.38 19.24 11.94
N LEU A 265 7.29 20.59 11.85
CA LEU A 265 8.29 21.52 12.34
C LEU A 265 7.93 22.14 13.70
N ARG A 266 6.70 21.91 14.17
CA ARG A 266 6.23 22.41 15.47
C ARG A 266 6.04 21.27 16.46
N PRO A 267 6.95 21.14 17.46
CA PRO A 267 6.95 20.01 18.40
C PRO A 267 5.62 19.85 19.16
N ASP A 268 4.98 20.96 19.53
CA ASP A 268 3.68 20.98 20.22
C ASP A 268 2.55 20.38 19.36
N LYS A 269 2.47 20.76 18.09
CA LYS A 269 1.47 20.25 17.15
C LYS A 269 1.75 18.81 16.73
N LEU A 270 3.03 18.49 16.49
CA LEU A 270 3.46 17.13 16.19
C LEU A 270 3.10 16.18 17.33
N TYR A 271 3.41 16.57 18.57
CA TYR A 271 3.05 15.76 19.75
C TYR A 271 1.53 15.58 19.87
N SER A 272 0.75 16.66 19.70
CA SER A 272 -0.72 16.59 19.77
C SER A 272 -1.30 15.67 18.69
N PHE A 273 -0.80 15.77 17.46
CA PHE A 273 -1.20 14.89 16.37
C PHE A 273 -0.83 13.42 16.61
N LEU A 274 0.42 13.16 17.03
CA LEU A 274 0.87 11.80 17.36
C LEU A 274 0.09 11.23 18.55
N SER A 275 -0.21 12.04 19.58
CA SER A 275 -1.03 11.59 20.69
C SER A 275 -2.45 11.23 20.28
N ALA A 276 -3.08 12.05 19.44
CA ALA A 276 -4.40 11.75 18.88
C ALA A 276 -4.36 10.49 18.01
N ALA A 277 -3.36 10.35 17.14
CA ALA A 277 -3.22 9.18 16.29
C ALA A 277 -2.99 7.90 17.13
N THR A 278 -1.99 7.89 18.01
CA THR A 278 -1.64 6.68 18.79
C THR A 278 -2.73 6.22 19.75
N SER A 279 -3.54 7.12 20.30
CA SER A 279 -4.66 6.76 21.19
C SER A 279 -5.91 6.26 20.46
N SER A 280 -5.93 6.35 19.13
CA SER A 280 -7.13 6.18 18.31
C SER A 280 -6.98 5.09 17.27
N LEU A 281 -5.80 4.52 17.15
CA LEU A 281 -5.52 3.46 16.20
C LEU A 281 -5.43 2.11 16.91
N THR A 282 -6.05 1.08 16.30
CA THR A 282 -5.77 -0.32 16.62
C THR A 282 -4.93 -0.89 15.48
N THR A 283 -3.79 -1.48 15.82
CA THR A 283 -2.80 -1.92 14.81
C THR A 283 -1.95 -3.08 15.34
N ASP A 284 -1.24 -3.73 14.43
CA ASP A 284 -0.18 -4.71 14.74
C ASP A 284 1.22 -4.10 14.89
N PHE A 285 1.37 -2.79 14.63
CA PHE A 285 2.65 -2.12 14.88
C PHE A 285 3.03 -2.20 16.35
N GLY A 286 4.12 -2.91 16.65
CA GLY A 286 4.56 -3.17 18.03
C GLY A 286 5.13 -1.95 18.76
N SER A 287 5.39 -0.82 18.08
CA SER A 287 5.99 0.36 18.69
C SER A 287 5.73 1.65 17.89
N LEU A 288 5.80 2.77 18.60
CA LEU A 288 5.81 4.10 17.97
C LEU A 288 6.97 4.26 16.98
N LYS A 289 8.10 3.59 17.19
CA LYS A 289 9.25 3.64 16.28
C LYS A 289 8.92 3.05 14.90
N SER A 290 8.27 1.91 14.85
CA SER A 290 7.87 1.30 13.57
C SER A 290 6.83 2.15 12.83
N MET A 291 5.85 2.73 13.54
CA MET A 291 4.91 3.68 12.95
C MET A 291 5.61 4.96 12.44
N ALA A 292 6.61 5.44 13.17
CA ALA A 292 7.37 6.63 12.76
C ALA A 292 8.23 6.37 11.51
N SER A 293 8.77 5.17 11.34
CA SER A 293 9.47 4.76 10.11
C SER A 293 8.55 4.87 8.91
N LEU A 294 7.37 4.25 8.97
CA LEU A 294 6.35 4.34 7.92
C LEU A 294 5.96 5.80 7.64
N ALA A 295 5.77 6.61 8.69
CA ALA A 295 5.44 8.02 8.52
C ALA A 295 6.55 8.82 7.82
N GLN A 296 7.82 8.46 8.04
CA GLN A 296 8.97 9.06 7.34
C GLN A 296 8.99 8.68 5.87
N ASP A 297 8.72 7.43 5.54
CA ASP A 297 8.64 6.94 4.16
C ASP A 297 7.55 7.69 3.40
N VAL A 298 6.35 7.79 3.96
CA VAL A 298 5.22 8.54 3.36
C VAL A 298 5.49 10.05 3.27
N LYS A 299 6.21 10.63 4.26
CA LYS A 299 6.55 12.06 4.25
C LYS A 299 7.38 12.45 3.03
N GLY A 300 8.30 11.58 2.61
CA GLY A 300 9.19 11.80 1.45
C GLY A 300 8.46 11.80 0.11
N LEU A 301 7.30 11.16 0.01
CA LEU A 301 6.57 10.99 -1.25
C LEU A 301 6.05 12.33 -1.79
N PRO A 302 6.31 12.70 -3.06
CA PRO A 302 5.62 13.82 -3.70
C PRO A 302 4.11 13.55 -3.77
N THR A 303 3.28 14.57 -3.62
CA THR A 303 1.81 14.38 -3.66
C THR A 303 1.29 13.93 -5.03
N LYS A 304 2.01 14.20 -6.10
CA LYS A 304 1.71 13.71 -7.45
C LYS A 304 1.91 12.20 -7.61
N ASP A 305 2.78 11.61 -6.79
CA ASP A 305 3.14 10.19 -6.82
C ASP A 305 2.37 9.37 -5.76
N VAL A 306 1.31 9.96 -5.20
CA VAL A 306 0.33 9.28 -4.34
C VAL A 306 -0.98 9.18 -5.12
N THR A 307 -1.30 7.96 -5.56
CA THR A 307 -2.45 7.65 -6.41
C THR A 307 -3.57 7.00 -5.58
N PHE A 308 -4.79 7.46 -5.79
CA PHE A 308 -6.01 6.86 -5.24
C PHE A 308 -6.84 6.28 -6.38
N LEU A 309 -7.42 5.12 -6.13
CA LEU A 309 -8.43 4.56 -7.03
C LEU A 309 -9.42 3.71 -6.24
N THR A 310 -10.61 3.58 -6.77
CA THR A 310 -11.57 2.56 -6.37
C THR A 310 -11.38 1.36 -7.28
N ILE A 311 -11.26 0.17 -6.69
CA ILE A 311 -11.07 -1.05 -7.49
C ILE A 311 -12.19 -1.17 -8.53
N PRO A 312 -11.89 -1.48 -9.80
CA PRO A 312 -12.90 -1.64 -10.84
C PRO A 312 -14.02 -2.59 -10.41
N ASN A 313 -15.25 -2.08 -10.48
CA ASN A 313 -16.43 -2.78 -10.02
C ASN A 313 -17.64 -2.47 -10.92
N GLU A 314 -18.68 -3.24 -10.78
CA GLU A 314 -19.95 -3.11 -11.49
C GLU A 314 -21.10 -3.56 -10.59
N PRO A 315 -22.36 -3.18 -10.86
CA PRO A 315 -23.51 -3.69 -10.12
C PRO A 315 -23.56 -5.21 -10.15
N TRP A 316 -23.84 -5.82 -8.99
CA TRP A 316 -23.98 -7.27 -8.91
C TRP A 316 -25.29 -7.72 -9.58
N THR A 317 -25.20 -8.75 -10.39
CA THR A 317 -26.32 -9.19 -11.25
C THR A 317 -27.56 -9.66 -10.48
N GLN A 318 -27.42 -10.13 -9.24
CA GLN A 318 -28.51 -10.61 -8.41
C GLN A 318 -29.14 -9.52 -7.51
N ASP A 319 -28.39 -8.44 -7.21
CA ASP A 319 -28.87 -7.29 -6.45
C ASP A 319 -28.10 -6.03 -6.88
N PRO A 320 -28.68 -5.12 -7.65
CA PRO A 320 -28.02 -3.92 -8.15
C PRO A 320 -27.62 -2.92 -7.05
N ASN A 321 -28.10 -3.10 -5.80
CA ASN A 321 -27.63 -2.34 -4.65
C ASN A 321 -26.28 -2.83 -4.10
N ARG A 322 -25.75 -3.92 -4.66
CA ARG A 322 -24.45 -4.49 -4.38
C ARG A 322 -23.54 -4.33 -5.59
N VAL A 323 -22.25 -4.54 -5.38
CA VAL A 323 -21.28 -4.52 -6.46
C VAL A 323 -20.49 -5.82 -6.50
N GLN A 324 -19.99 -6.14 -7.69
CA GLN A 324 -19.01 -7.21 -7.91
C GLN A 324 -17.76 -6.61 -8.56
N LEU A 325 -16.63 -7.26 -8.38
CA LEU A 325 -15.39 -6.80 -8.99
C LEU A 325 -15.39 -7.17 -10.48
N LYS A 326 -15.00 -6.23 -11.33
CA LYS A 326 -14.77 -6.48 -12.75
C LYS A 326 -13.52 -7.32 -12.99
N LYS A 327 -13.40 -7.93 -14.15
CA LYS A 327 -12.18 -8.62 -14.57
C LYS A 327 -10.96 -7.67 -14.60
N SER A 328 -11.17 -6.40 -14.94
CA SER A 328 -10.16 -5.33 -14.94
C SER A 328 -9.57 -5.02 -13.57
N ALA A 329 -10.17 -5.51 -12.47
CA ALA A 329 -9.56 -5.48 -11.14
C ALA A 329 -8.31 -6.37 -11.01
N GLY A 330 -8.25 -7.48 -11.77
CA GLY A 330 -7.12 -8.42 -11.74
C GLY A 330 -5.78 -7.76 -12.07
N PRO A 331 -5.65 -7.04 -13.18
CA PRO A 331 -4.46 -6.27 -13.52
C PRO A 331 -4.04 -5.27 -12.43
N VAL A 332 -4.98 -4.56 -11.79
CA VAL A 332 -4.66 -3.63 -10.69
C VAL A 332 -3.99 -4.37 -9.53
N TRP A 333 -4.60 -5.48 -9.07
CA TRP A 333 -4.00 -6.29 -7.98
C TRP A 333 -2.65 -6.88 -8.36
N ARG A 334 -2.46 -7.21 -9.65
CA ARG A 334 -1.19 -7.67 -10.17
C ARG A 334 -0.12 -6.58 -10.06
N SER A 335 -0.42 -5.35 -10.50
CA SER A 335 0.51 -4.22 -10.40
C SER A 335 1.00 -4.04 -8.96
N LEU A 336 0.10 -4.04 -7.97
CA LEU A 336 0.51 -3.91 -6.57
C LEU A 336 1.32 -5.11 -6.06
N ARG A 337 0.95 -6.33 -6.49
CA ARG A 337 1.65 -7.54 -6.06
C ARG A 337 3.10 -7.60 -6.55
N PHE A 338 3.36 -7.09 -7.75
CA PHE A 338 4.67 -7.09 -8.39
C PHE A 338 5.39 -5.74 -8.32
N ASP A 339 4.87 -4.80 -7.54
CA ASP A 339 5.41 -3.43 -7.42
C ASP A 339 5.61 -2.74 -8.79
N GLN A 340 4.60 -2.86 -9.65
CA GLN A 340 4.59 -2.32 -11.00
C GLN A 340 3.64 -1.12 -11.12
N PRO A 341 3.84 -0.23 -12.12
CA PRO A 341 2.89 0.83 -12.42
C PRO A 341 1.47 0.29 -12.65
N LEU A 342 0.46 1.07 -12.30
CA LEU A 342 -0.93 0.73 -12.58
C LEU A 342 -1.18 0.61 -14.09
N PRO A 343 -2.16 -0.21 -14.51
CA PRO A 343 -2.58 -0.28 -15.90
C PRO A 343 -2.93 1.11 -16.44
N GLY A 344 -2.25 1.55 -17.49
CA GLY A 344 -2.41 2.89 -18.08
C GLY A 344 -1.58 4.00 -17.43
N GLU A 345 -0.93 3.75 -16.29
CA GLU A 345 0.06 4.63 -15.67
C GLU A 345 1.47 4.06 -15.93
N GLY A 346 2.09 4.49 -16.93
CA GLY A 346 3.47 4.14 -17.24
C GLY A 346 3.87 4.87 -18.51
N PRO A 347 5.15 5.14 -18.76
CA PRO A 347 5.54 5.45 -20.12
C PRO A 347 4.92 4.31 -20.94
N ALA A 348 4.12 4.69 -21.97
CA ALA A 348 3.71 3.73 -22.99
C ALA A 348 4.94 2.89 -23.26
N PRO A 349 4.88 1.54 -23.21
CA PRO A 349 6.05 0.73 -23.39
C PRO A 349 6.77 1.31 -24.59
N THR A 350 7.88 2.00 -24.31
CA THR A 350 8.78 2.43 -25.36
C THR A 350 9.05 1.12 -26.04
N ALA A 351 8.49 0.95 -27.22
CA ALA A 351 8.82 -0.17 -28.06
C ALA A 351 10.35 -0.06 -28.22
N THR A 352 11.06 -0.66 -27.26
CA THR A 352 12.41 -1.08 -27.49
C THR A 352 12.20 -1.95 -28.70
N ALA A 353 12.67 -1.46 -29.83
CA ALA A 353 12.59 -2.17 -31.09
C ALA A 353 13.23 -3.53 -30.86
N SER A 354 12.44 -4.48 -30.34
CA SER A 354 12.73 -5.88 -30.43
C SER A 354 12.76 -6.13 -31.91
N ALA A 355 13.87 -6.62 -32.37
CA ALA A 355 14.09 -7.07 -33.73
C ALA A 355 12.80 -7.70 -34.21
N THR A 356 12.23 -7.13 -35.26
CA THR A 356 11.07 -7.69 -35.96
C THR A 356 11.40 -9.14 -36.25
N PRO A 357 10.68 -10.12 -35.68
CA PRO A 357 10.89 -11.51 -36.07
C PRO A 357 10.55 -11.58 -37.54
N SER A 358 11.50 -11.94 -38.39
CA SER A 358 11.30 -12.23 -39.81
C SER A 358 10.51 -13.54 -39.94
N GLY A 359 9.24 -13.53 -39.55
CA GLY A 359 8.33 -14.68 -39.64
C GLY A 359 6.91 -14.25 -40.01
N PRO A 360 6.06 -15.18 -40.45
CA PRO A 360 4.65 -14.92 -40.68
C PRO A 360 4.00 -14.34 -39.44
N PRO A 361 2.94 -13.49 -39.57
CA PRO A 361 2.27 -12.88 -38.42
C PRO A 361 1.72 -13.93 -37.46
N LEU A 362 1.82 -13.66 -36.14
CA LEU A 362 1.24 -14.51 -35.11
C LEU A 362 -0.29 -14.38 -35.15
N VAL A 363 -1.01 -15.52 -35.10
CA VAL A 363 -2.47 -15.56 -35.24
C VAL A 363 -3.17 -16.18 -34.03
N THR A 364 -2.47 -16.98 -33.20
CA THR A 364 -3.06 -17.61 -32.02
C THR A 364 -2.86 -16.73 -30.79
N PRO A 365 -3.93 -16.23 -30.15
CA PRO A 365 -3.81 -15.39 -28.98
C PRO A 365 -3.36 -16.17 -27.75
N PRO A 366 -2.53 -15.57 -26.83
CA PRO A 366 -1.97 -16.24 -25.66
C PRO A 366 -2.97 -16.97 -24.77
N GLU A 367 -4.16 -16.42 -24.58
CA GLU A 367 -5.22 -17.01 -23.75
C GLU A 367 -5.77 -18.34 -24.29
N LYS A 368 -5.53 -18.65 -25.56
CA LYS A 368 -5.88 -19.94 -26.18
C LYS A 368 -4.75 -20.95 -26.14
N VAL A 369 -3.57 -20.57 -25.64
CA VAL A 369 -2.39 -21.43 -25.55
C VAL A 369 -2.26 -21.99 -24.14
N SER A 370 -2.47 -23.29 -23.98
CA SER A 370 -2.28 -24.01 -22.74
C SER A 370 -0.82 -24.44 -22.60
N VAL A 371 -0.17 -24.11 -21.47
CA VAL A 371 1.25 -24.29 -21.26
C VAL A 371 1.54 -25.04 -19.97
N GLN A 372 2.37 -26.06 -20.01
CA GLN A 372 3.02 -26.68 -18.86
C GLN A 372 4.48 -26.20 -18.79
N VAL A 373 4.93 -25.70 -17.62
CA VAL A 373 6.29 -25.20 -17.42
C VAL A 373 7.09 -26.15 -16.57
N LEU A 374 8.19 -26.64 -17.09
CA LEU A 374 9.05 -27.66 -16.46
C LEU A 374 10.45 -27.09 -16.17
N ASN A 375 10.98 -27.36 -14.99
CA ASN A 375 12.31 -26.94 -14.60
C ASN A 375 13.38 -27.91 -15.12
N GLY A 376 14.09 -27.51 -16.17
CA GLY A 376 15.25 -28.22 -16.72
C GLY A 376 16.60 -27.61 -16.29
N SER A 377 16.57 -26.45 -15.64
CA SER A 377 17.79 -25.73 -15.22
C SER A 377 18.46 -26.33 -13.97
N GLY A 378 17.70 -27.05 -13.13
CA GLY A 378 18.12 -27.46 -11.80
C GLY A 378 18.11 -26.34 -10.76
N VAL A 379 17.78 -25.11 -11.14
CA VAL A 379 17.66 -23.97 -10.21
C VAL A 379 16.28 -23.98 -9.58
N LYS A 380 16.21 -24.02 -8.26
CA LYS A 380 14.94 -24.07 -7.54
C LYS A 380 14.08 -22.84 -7.83
N GLY A 381 12.83 -23.09 -8.27
CA GLY A 381 11.86 -22.04 -8.52
C GLY A 381 11.90 -21.43 -9.94
N ALA A 382 12.84 -21.81 -10.81
CA ALA A 382 12.96 -21.27 -12.17
C ALA A 382 11.68 -21.45 -13.01
N ALA A 383 11.08 -22.67 -12.98
CA ALA A 383 9.83 -22.93 -13.67
C ALA A 383 8.65 -22.13 -13.10
N SER A 384 8.56 -21.96 -11.79
CA SER A 384 7.50 -21.16 -11.15
C SER A 384 7.62 -19.69 -11.55
N LYS A 385 8.84 -19.14 -11.59
CA LYS A 385 9.12 -17.77 -12.02
C LYS A 385 8.63 -17.53 -13.45
N LEU A 386 9.00 -18.39 -14.38
CA LEU A 386 8.57 -18.26 -15.78
C LEU A 386 7.06 -18.49 -15.95
N ALA A 387 6.49 -19.44 -15.23
CA ALA A 387 5.05 -19.74 -15.23
C ALA A 387 4.21 -18.53 -14.81
N GLU A 388 4.66 -17.81 -13.78
CA GLU A 388 4.03 -16.58 -13.32
C GLU A 388 4.11 -15.48 -14.39
N GLN A 389 5.26 -15.32 -15.03
CA GLN A 389 5.44 -14.35 -16.10
C GLN A 389 4.58 -14.68 -17.33
N LEU A 390 4.51 -15.96 -17.75
CA LEU A 390 3.64 -16.39 -18.85
C LEU A 390 2.17 -16.15 -18.55
N SER A 391 1.73 -16.47 -17.33
CA SER A 391 0.37 -16.12 -16.87
C SER A 391 0.14 -14.62 -16.89
N ALA A 392 1.19 -13.84 -16.58
CA ALA A 392 1.15 -12.39 -16.58
C ALA A 392 0.93 -11.80 -17.97
N VAL A 393 1.46 -12.42 -19.01
CA VAL A 393 1.29 -11.99 -20.41
C VAL A 393 0.14 -12.71 -21.14
N GLY A 394 -0.72 -13.40 -20.38
CA GLY A 394 -1.99 -13.91 -20.86
C GLY A 394 -2.05 -15.39 -21.22
N PHE A 395 -0.97 -16.16 -21.10
CA PHE A 395 -0.99 -17.61 -21.36
C PHE A 395 -1.75 -18.38 -20.28
N ASN A 396 -2.42 -19.48 -20.71
CA ASN A 396 -3.10 -20.39 -19.80
C ASN A 396 -2.11 -21.44 -19.25
N VAL A 397 -1.44 -21.13 -18.12
CA VAL A 397 -0.53 -22.08 -17.47
C VAL A 397 -1.31 -23.14 -16.71
N VAL A 398 -1.27 -24.37 -17.21
CA VAL A 398 -2.02 -25.52 -16.67
C VAL A 398 -1.23 -26.37 -15.68
N GLY A 399 0.10 -26.21 -15.62
CA GLY A 399 0.94 -26.95 -14.67
C GLY A 399 2.37 -26.42 -14.59
N VAL A 400 2.99 -26.67 -13.43
CA VAL A 400 4.41 -26.41 -13.17
C VAL A 400 5.02 -27.66 -12.54
N GLY A 401 6.21 -28.04 -12.97
CA GLY A 401 6.89 -29.22 -12.48
C GLY A 401 8.38 -29.23 -12.79
N ASP A 402 9.00 -30.38 -12.61
CA ASP A 402 10.39 -30.61 -12.98
C ASP A 402 10.45 -31.39 -14.30
N ALA A 403 11.45 -31.09 -15.14
CA ALA A 403 11.74 -31.86 -16.34
C ALA A 403 12.30 -33.26 -15.95
N SER A 404 12.16 -34.22 -16.87
CA SER A 404 12.66 -35.60 -16.65
C SER A 404 14.16 -35.66 -16.38
N HIS A 405 14.92 -34.67 -16.80
CA HIS A 405 16.35 -34.48 -16.51
C HIS A 405 16.67 -32.98 -16.42
N THR A 406 17.75 -32.66 -15.76
CA THR A 406 18.28 -31.29 -15.62
C THR A 406 19.49 -31.10 -16.52
N GLY A 407 19.95 -29.86 -16.67
CA GLY A 407 21.12 -29.50 -17.48
C GLY A 407 20.79 -28.83 -18.80
N TYR A 408 19.56 -28.41 -18.98
CA TYR A 408 19.20 -27.56 -20.11
C TYR A 408 19.86 -26.18 -19.97
N THR A 409 20.66 -25.80 -20.95
CA THR A 409 21.32 -24.48 -21.00
C THR A 409 20.44 -23.42 -21.63
N THR A 410 19.54 -23.81 -22.55
CA THR A 410 18.63 -22.93 -23.26
C THR A 410 17.19 -23.36 -23.02
N THR A 411 16.31 -22.40 -22.78
CA THR A 411 14.89 -22.64 -22.62
C THR A 411 14.30 -23.12 -23.94
N THR A 412 13.54 -24.20 -23.88
CA THR A 412 12.97 -24.87 -25.05
C THR A 412 11.44 -24.91 -24.95
N VAL A 413 10.78 -24.47 -26.02
CA VAL A 413 9.34 -24.57 -26.22
C VAL A 413 9.06 -25.80 -27.07
N LEU A 414 8.28 -26.74 -26.54
CA LEU A 414 7.86 -27.95 -27.24
C LEU A 414 6.37 -27.86 -27.57
N HIS A 415 5.98 -28.21 -28.78
CA HIS A 415 4.61 -28.22 -29.26
C HIS A 415 4.32 -29.40 -30.19
N ASP A 416 3.10 -29.89 -30.21
CA ASP A 416 2.67 -30.82 -31.24
C ASP A 416 2.63 -30.09 -32.60
N PRO A 417 3.01 -30.72 -33.71
CA PRO A 417 2.97 -30.12 -35.07
C PRO A 417 1.61 -29.51 -35.43
N ALA A 418 0.49 -30.07 -34.92
CA ALA A 418 -0.84 -29.51 -35.11
C ALA A 418 -1.05 -28.15 -34.43
N TYR A 419 -0.19 -27.76 -33.52
CA TYR A 419 -0.23 -26.52 -32.75
C TYR A 419 0.97 -25.59 -33.02
N ASP A 420 1.53 -25.63 -34.25
CA ASP A 420 2.68 -24.81 -34.68
C ASP A 420 2.47 -23.33 -34.41
N GLU A 421 1.30 -22.79 -34.74
CA GLU A 421 0.95 -21.39 -34.49
C GLU A 421 0.99 -21.02 -32.98
N SER A 422 0.51 -21.91 -32.13
CA SER A 422 0.60 -21.76 -30.67
C SER A 422 2.03 -21.82 -30.19
N GLY A 423 2.86 -22.72 -30.76
CA GLY A 423 4.29 -22.83 -30.50
C GLY A 423 5.03 -21.56 -30.87
N ARG A 424 4.72 -20.97 -32.02
CA ARG A 424 5.29 -19.69 -32.48
C ARG A 424 4.92 -18.53 -31.56
N THR A 425 3.65 -18.47 -31.14
CA THR A 425 3.18 -17.43 -30.20
C THR A 425 3.90 -17.56 -28.86
N LEU A 426 4.04 -18.77 -28.33
CA LEU A 426 4.73 -19.01 -27.06
C LEU A 426 6.25 -18.75 -27.19
N GLY A 427 6.89 -19.14 -28.29
CA GLY A 427 8.30 -18.86 -28.55
C GLY A 427 8.59 -17.35 -28.70
N ALA A 428 7.70 -16.61 -29.35
CA ALA A 428 7.81 -15.15 -29.44
C ALA A 428 7.64 -14.47 -28.07
N ALA A 429 6.86 -15.09 -27.16
CA ALA A 429 6.70 -14.60 -25.79
C ALA A 429 7.91 -14.90 -24.90
N ILE A 430 8.81 -15.80 -25.29
CA ILE A 430 10.03 -16.17 -24.55
C ILE A 430 11.24 -15.89 -25.46
N PRO A 431 11.71 -14.65 -25.58
CA PRO A 431 12.83 -14.31 -26.44
C PRO A 431 14.08 -15.13 -26.12
N GLY A 432 14.74 -15.69 -27.15
CA GLY A 432 15.91 -16.53 -26.98
C GLY A 432 15.60 -18.03 -26.77
N SER A 433 14.33 -18.41 -26.62
CA SER A 433 13.96 -19.83 -26.54
C SER A 433 14.07 -20.52 -27.91
N THR A 434 14.31 -21.83 -27.87
CA THR A 434 14.25 -22.70 -29.05
C THR A 434 12.85 -23.32 -29.16
N VAL A 435 12.20 -23.19 -30.34
CA VAL A 435 10.88 -23.80 -30.55
C VAL A 435 11.07 -25.11 -31.34
N THR A 436 10.55 -26.22 -30.83
CA THR A 436 10.73 -27.55 -31.39
C THR A 436 9.41 -28.31 -31.39
N ALA A 437 9.13 -29.01 -32.50
CA ALA A 437 7.95 -29.87 -32.61
C ALA A 437 8.16 -31.20 -31.91
N ASP A 438 7.13 -31.63 -31.11
CA ASP A 438 7.07 -32.93 -30.46
C ASP A 438 5.63 -33.48 -30.56
N ALA A 439 5.44 -34.45 -31.44
CA ALA A 439 4.13 -35.03 -31.74
C ALA A 439 3.51 -35.81 -30.55
N SER A 440 4.20 -35.97 -29.43
CA SER A 440 3.67 -36.64 -28.26
C SER A 440 2.82 -35.76 -27.32
N LEU A 441 2.79 -34.42 -27.55
CA LEU A 441 2.27 -33.47 -26.57
C LEU A 441 0.77 -33.15 -26.68
N GLY A 442 0.17 -33.32 -27.85
CA GLY A 442 -1.23 -32.90 -28.10
C GLY A 442 -1.46 -31.39 -27.92
N SER A 443 -2.58 -30.99 -27.32
CA SER A 443 -3.00 -29.59 -27.23
C SER A 443 -2.31 -28.75 -26.14
N THR A 444 -1.51 -29.36 -25.27
CA THR A 444 -0.78 -28.66 -24.21
C THR A 444 0.69 -28.54 -24.58
N LEU A 445 1.15 -27.33 -24.74
CA LEU A 445 2.56 -27.03 -25.01
C LEU A 445 3.40 -27.18 -23.74
N GLN A 446 4.68 -27.50 -23.89
CA GLN A 446 5.61 -27.56 -22.77
C GLN A 446 6.72 -26.53 -22.94
N VAL A 447 7.11 -25.90 -21.83
CA VAL A 447 8.31 -25.08 -21.74
C VAL A 447 9.26 -25.71 -20.77
N ILE A 448 10.45 -26.10 -21.25
CA ILE A 448 11.53 -26.60 -20.40
C ILE A 448 12.49 -25.44 -20.16
N VAL A 449 12.53 -24.97 -18.92
CA VAL A 449 13.35 -23.81 -18.51
C VAL A 449 14.82 -24.21 -18.44
N GLY A 450 15.67 -23.51 -19.14
CA GLY A 450 17.13 -23.65 -19.11
C GLY A 450 17.80 -22.78 -18.06
N THR A 451 19.14 -22.75 -18.09
CA THR A 451 19.97 -21.89 -17.21
C THR A 451 20.14 -20.47 -17.76
N ASP A 452 19.52 -20.15 -18.90
CA ASP A 452 19.52 -18.86 -19.60
C ASP A 452 18.63 -17.78 -18.94
N ASP A 453 18.01 -18.07 -17.79
CA ASP A 453 17.12 -17.18 -17.03
C ASP A 453 16.07 -16.46 -17.92
N PRO A 454 15.16 -17.22 -18.58
CA PRO A 454 14.21 -16.69 -19.55
C PRO A 454 13.22 -15.71 -18.90
N THR A 455 12.83 -14.70 -19.67
CA THR A 455 11.76 -13.76 -19.29
C THR A 455 10.65 -13.80 -20.31
N ALA A 456 9.38 -13.74 -19.86
CA ALA A 456 8.25 -13.69 -20.76
C ALA A 456 7.89 -12.24 -21.09
N VAL A 457 7.61 -11.97 -22.39
CA VAL A 457 7.19 -10.68 -22.90
C VAL A 457 5.81 -10.77 -23.56
N ALA A 458 5.05 -9.67 -23.55
CA ALA A 458 3.75 -9.62 -24.22
C ALA A 458 3.93 -9.67 -25.75
N VAL A 459 3.14 -10.51 -26.43
CA VAL A 459 3.15 -10.66 -27.88
C VAL A 459 1.93 -10.01 -28.53
N LYS A 460 2.11 -9.43 -29.75
CA LYS A 460 1.00 -8.92 -30.55
C LYS A 460 0.62 -9.96 -31.59
N VAL A 461 -0.68 -10.31 -31.64
CA VAL A 461 -1.25 -11.25 -32.61
C VAL A 461 -2.01 -10.48 -33.68
N THR A 462 -1.68 -10.73 -34.95
CA THR A 462 -2.34 -10.11 -36.10
C THR A 462 -3.52 -10.98 -36.50
N GLY A 463 -4.75 -10.48 -36.33
CA GLY A 463 -5.95 -11.20 -36.69
C GLY A 463 -6.97 -11.42 -35.60
N SER A 464 -6.68 -11.04 -34.38
CA SER A 464 -7.74 -10.84 -33.37
C SER A 464 -8.59 -9.66 -33.79
N THR A 465 -9.77 -9.93 -34.41
CA THR A 465 -10.88 -8.99 -34.48
C THR A 465 -11.58 -8.84 -33.12
N SER A 466 -10.87 -9.05 -32.02
CA SER A 466 -11.22 -8.37 -30.79
C SER A 466 -10.75 -6.93 -31.01
N SER A 467 -11.68 -6.07 -31.45
CA SER A 467 -11.60 -4.65 -31.11
C SER A 467 -10.98 -4.58 -29.72
N PRO A 468 -9.93 -3.80 -29.48
CA PRO A 468 -9.44 -3.64 -28.12
C PRO A 468 -10.69 -3.28 -27.33
N GLU A 469 -11.13 -4.19 -26.45
CA GLU A 469 -12.12 -3.85 -25.44
C GLU A 469 -11.58 -2.55 -24.87
N PRO A 470 -12.33 -1.44 -24.93
CA PRO A 470 -11.78 -0.14 -24.62
C PRO A 470 -11.10 -0.31 -23.27
N THR A 471 -9.79 -0.10 -23.23
CA THR A 471 -9.00 -0.24 -22.01
C THR A 471 -9.71 0.65 -21.03
N GLU A 472 -10.46 0.05 -20.10
CA GLU A 472 -11.25 0.81 -19.14
C GLU A 472 -10.27 1.71 -18.44
N THR A 473 -10.34 3.01 -18.72
CA THR A 473 -9.46 3.99 -18.12
C THR A 473 -9.74 3.97 -16.63
N LEU A 474 -8.75 3.55 -15.84
CA LEU A 474 -8.89 3.55 -14.40
C LEU A 474 -9.21 4.98 -13.95
N GLN A 475 -10.27 5.11 -13.17
CA GLN A 475 -10.59 6.36 -12.50
C GLN A 475 -9.58 6.55 -11.36
N THR A 476 -8.45 7.20 -11.66
CA THR A 476 -7.41 7.51 -10.68
C THR A 476 -7.47 8.96 -10.27
N ARG A 477 -7.06 9.24 -9.04
CA ARG A 477 -6.89 10.57 -8.47
C ARG A 477 -5.52 10.66 -7.81
N HIS A 478 -4.81 11.76 -8.03
CA HIS A 478 -3.56 12.02 -7.33
C HIS A 478 -3.78 12.90 -6.09
N ALA A 479 -2.92 12.74 -5.07
CA ALA A 479 -2.99 13.62 -3.92
C ALA A 479 -2.66 15.10 -4.26
N SER A 480 -2.09 15.37 -5.44
CA SER A 480 -1.87 16.72 -5.97
C SER A 480 -3.13 17.39 -6.53
N ASP A 481 -4.15 16.61 -6.91
CA ASP A 481 -5.31 17.10 -7.65
C ASP A 481 -6.13 18.13 -6.87
N SER A 482 -6.90 18.96 -7.58
CA SER A 482 -7.79 19.92 -6.97
C SER A 482 -8.79 19.23 -6.04
N ILE A 483 -9.12 19.86 -4.91
CA ILE A 483 -10.16 19.39 -4.00
C ILE A 483 -11.57 19.62 -4.52
N CYS A 484 -11.70 20.41 -5.59
CA CYS A 484 -12.96 20.75 -6.24
C CYS A 484 -13.14 20.05 -7.60
N SER A 485 -12.23 19.14 -7.97
CA SER A 485 -12.31 18.37 -9.23
C SER A 485 -12.91 17.00 -8.98
#